data_688fd537098312f0e526aba02852033d
#
_entry.id   688fd537098312f0e526aba02852033d
#
_cell.length_a   1.000
_cell.length_b   1.000
_cell.length_c   1.000
_cell.angle_alpha   90.00
_cell.angle_beta   90.00
_cell.angle_gamma   90.00
#
_symmetry.space_group_name_H-M   'P 1'
#
loop_
_entity.id
_entity.type
_entity.pdbx_description
1 polymer ?
#
loop_
_entity_poly.entity_id
_entity_poly.type
_entity_poly.pdbx_seq_one_letter_code
_entity_poly.pdbx_strand_id
1 'polypeptide(L)'
;MWCFLINLVDTLIKVPKINVLFKLNNFTVYARKYKLQLQKTQMTNIFIIIAYLIGALPSSVWIGEYFYDTDVREHGSGNAGATNTFRVLGKKAGTIVLILDILKAWVAVTTLSYFADNQSIEFKLALGLVAVLGHIFPIYTGFRGGKGIASLLGVIIAIQPMAALLSMGIFLITLLISKFVSLSSMLAACAFPALLYFYFEETNHSLIIFSVMVAVLVIFTHKKNIERLFNKEESKVTILKKTFSRKEKKSKIN
;
A
#
# COMPACT_ATOMS: atom_id res chain seq x y z
N MET A 1 -25.23 -16.72 -53.75
CA MET A 1 -25.05 -17.63 -52.59
C MET A 1 -25.30 -16.93 -51.27
N TRP A 2 -24.72 -15.76 -51.01
CA TRP A 2 -24.92 -15.02 -49.75
C TRP A 2 -26.36 -14.48 -49.53
N CYS A 3 -27.02 -13.95 -50.57
CA CYS A 3 -28.42 -13.50 -50.46
C CYS A 3 -29.41 -14.63 -50.17
N PHE A 4 -29.13 -15.85 -50.64
CA PHE A 4 -29.98 -17.02 -50.35
C PHE A 4 -29.85 -17.44 -48.88
N LEU A 5 -28.63 -17.42 -48.33
CA LEU A 5 -28.34 -17.70 -46.91
C LEU A 5 -29.00 -16.65 -45.99
N ILE A 6 -28.94 -15.38 -46.34
CA ILE A 6 -29.59 -14.30 -45.56
C ILE A 6 -31.09 -14.47 -45.53
N ASN A 7 -31.72 -14.72 -46.67
CA ASN A 7 -33.17 -14.97 -46.76
C ASN A 7 -33.62 -16.25 -46.05
N LEU A 8 -32.77 -17.30 -46.04
CA LEU A 8 -33.02 -18.52 -45.30
C LEU A 8 -32.95 -18.30 -43.79
N VAL A 9 -31.98 -17.53 -43.33
CA VAL A 9 -31.84 -17.16 -41.93
C VAL A 9 -32.99 -16.27 -41.46
N ASP A 10 -33.42 -15.28 -42.27
CA ASP A 10 -34.56 -14.42 -41.95
C ASP A 10 -35.89 -15.20 -41.92
N THR A 11 -36.01 -16.24 -42.76
CA THR A 11 -37.20 -17.10 -42.76
C THR A 11 -37.24 -18.05 -41.57
N LEU A 12 -36.07 -18.57 -41.13
CA LEU A 12 -35.94 -19.41 -39.96
C LEU A 12 -36.19 -18.63 -38.67
N ILE A 13 -35.80 -17.37 -38.61
CA ILE A 13 -36.04 -16.48 -37.45
C ILE A 13 -37.54 -16.17 -37.26
N LYS A 14 -38.33 -16.21 -38.31
CA LYS A 14 -39.80 -16.00 -38.26
C LYS A 14 -40.59 -17.17 -37.71
N VAL A 15 -39.96 -18.36 -37.50
CA VAL A 15 -40.65 -19.50 -36.88
C VAL A 15 -40.77 -19.26 -35.37
N PRO A 16 -42.00 -19.20 -34.81
CA PRO A 16 -42.19 -18.83 -33.39
C PRO A 16 -41.41 -19.68 -32.38
N LYS A 17 -41.28 -20.98 -32.63
CA LYS A 17 -40.53 -21.91 -31.79
C LYS A 17 -39.00 -21.64 -31.79
N ILE A 18 -38.43 -21.28 -32.96
CA ILE A 18 -36.98 -20.96 -33.08
C ILE A 18 -36.70 -19.64 -32.40
N ASN A 19 -37.58 -18.66 -32.51
CA ASN A 19 -37.42 -17.36 -31.84
C ASN A 19 -37.49 -17.48 -30.30
N VAL A 20 -38.32 -18.36 -29.77
CA VAL A 20 -38.40 -18.64 -28.33
C VAL A 20 -37.13 -19.35 -27.86
N LEU A 21 -36.66 -20.38 -28.59
CA LEU A 21 -35.43 -21.10 -28.25
C LEU A 21 -34.18 -20.18 -28.31
N PHE A 22 -34.10 -19.30 -29.33
CA PHE A 22 -33.01 -18.32 -29.45
C PHE A 22 -33.02 -17.28 -28.33
N LYS A 23 -34.21 -16.78 -27.94
CA LYS A 23 -34.37 -15.90 -26.77
C LYS A 23 -34.03 -16.58 -25.48
N LEU A 24 -34.45 -17.83 -25.29
CA LEU A 24 -34.11 -18.62 -24.09
C LEU A 24 -32.60 -18.90 -24.01
N ASN A 25 -31.97 -19.25 -25.13
CA ASN A 25 -30.51 -19.48 -25.17
C ASN A 25 -29.72 -18.21 -24.88
N ASN A 26 -30.13 -17.06 -25.45
CA ASN A 26 -29.56 -15.78 -25.12
C ASN A 26 -29.75 -15.40 -23.65
N PHE A 27 -30.97 -15.63 -23.11
CA PHE A 27 -31.26 -15.37 -21.69
C PHE A 27 -30.35 -16.22 -20.77
N THR A 28 -30.17 -17.50 -21.06
CA THR A 28 -29.29 -18.39 -20.26
C THR A 28 -27.83 -17.96 -20.34
N VAL A 29 -27.36 -17.53 -21.52
CA VAL A 29 -26.00 -16.97 -21.71
C VAL A 29 -25.82 -15.69 -20.90
N TYR A 30 -26.78 -14.76 -20.96
CA TYR A 30 -26.75 -13.51 -20.17
C TYR A 30 -26.80 -13.80 -18.68
N ALA A 31 -27.67 -14.69 -18.22
CA ALA A 31 -27.77 -15.06 -16.80
C ALA A 31 -26.47 -15.68 -16.29
N ARG A 32 -25.85 -16.56 -17.08
CA ARG A 32 -24.55 -17.15 -16.76
C ARG A 32 -23.44 -16.12 -16.68
N LYS A 33 -23.38 -15.22 -17.67
CA LYS A 33 -22.40 -14.10 -17.68
C LYS A 33 -22.57 -13.18 -16.46
N TYR A 34 -23.82 -12.84 -16.14
CA TYR A 34 -24.13 -12.02 -14.97
C TYR A 34 -23.74 -12.70 -13.66
N LYS A 35 -24.05 -14.01 -13.52
CA LYS A 35 -23.64 -14.79 -12.34
C LYS A 35 -22.12 -14.85 -12.18
N LEU A 36 -21.38 -15.07 -13.26
CA LEU A 36 -19.92 -15.06 -13.27
C LEU A 36 -19.35 -13.68 -12.88
N GLN A 37 -19.97 -12.61 -13.37
CA GLN A 37 -19.55 -11.24 -13.02
C GLN A 37 -19.83 -10.91 -11.56
N LEU A 38 -20.96 -11.32 -10.99
CA LEU A 38 -21.26 -11.18 -9.57
C LEU A 38 -20.26 -11.96 -8.71
N GLN A 39 -19.96 -13.18 -9.09
CA GLN A 39 -18.99 -14.02 -8.39
C GLN A 39 -17.58 -13.40 -8.41
N LYS A 40 -17.16 -12.86 -9.57
CA LYS A 40 -15.88 -12.14 -9.70
C LYS A 40 -15.85 -10.88 -8.82
N THR A 41 -16.94 -10.12 -8.77
CA THR A 41 -17.04 -8.92 -7.91
C THR A 41 -16.98 -9.27 -6.43
N GLN A 42 -17.66 -10.32 -5.99
CA GLN A 42 -17.61 -10.79 -4.59
C GLN A 42 -16.18 -11.20 -4.20
N MET A 43 -15.49 -11.95 -5.07
CA MET A 43 -14.09 -12.33 -4.83
C MET A 43 -13.19 -11.11 -4.73
N THR A 44 -13.34 -10.11 -5.60
CA THR A 44 -12.59 -8.85 -5.56
C THR A 44 -12.76 -8.15 -4.20
N ASN A 45 -13.98 -8.06 -3.67
CA ASN A 45 -14.26 -7.42 -2.38
C ASN A 45 -13.56 -8.16 -1.21
N ILE A 46 -13.52 -9.49 -1.25
CA ILE A 46 -12.82 -10.29 -0.24
C ILE A 46 -11.32 -9.96 -0.24
N PHE A 47 -10.68 -9.86 -1.42
CA PHE A 47 -9.27 -9.53 -1.52
C PHE A 47 -8.94 -8.11 -1.02
N ILE A 48 -9.84 -7.15 -1.20
CA ILE A 48 -9.71 -5.79 -0.62
C ILE A 48 -9.69 -5.86 0.92
N ILE A 49 -10.59 -6.64 1.52
CA ILE A 49 -10.60 -6.82 2.98
C ILE A 49 -9.32 -7.50 3.47
N ILE A 50 -8.87 -8.55 2.77
CA ILE A 50 -7.62 -9.24 3.11
C ILE A 50 -6.42 -8.28 2.99
N ALA A 51 -6.36 -7.42 1.97
CA ALA A 51 -5.31 -6.42 1.81
C ALA A 51 -5.25 -5.46 3.01
N TYR A 52 -6.41 -5.01 3.51
CA TYR A 52 -6.48 -4.21 4.73
C TYR A 52 -5.91 -4.98 5.93
N LEU A 53 -6.33 -6.22 6.14
CA LEU A 53 -5.89 -7.04 7.27
C LEU A 53 -4.38 -7.31 7.24
N ILE A 54 -3.80 -7.61 6.06
CA ILE A 54 -2.36 -7.77 5.88
C ILE A 54 -1.64 -6.43 6.17
N GLY A 55 -2.14 -5.32 5.63
CA GLY A 55 -1.58 -3.99 5.87
C GLY A 55 -1.63 -3.59 7.35
N ALA A 56 -2.69 -3.98 8.05
CA ALA A 56 -2.94 -3.68 9.45
C ALA A 56 -2.02 -4.42 10.43
N LEU A 57 -1.23 -5.42 9.99
CA LEU A 57 -0.27 -6.10 10.85
C LEU A 57 0.70 -5.08 11.50
N PRO A 58 0.67 -4.93 12.84
CA PRO A 58 1.37 -3.86 13.53
C PRO A 58 2.80 -4.26 13.90
N SER A 59 3.66 -4.43 12.90
CA SER A 59 5.03 -4.96 13.01
C SER A 59 5.84 -4.31 14.14
N SER A 60 5.76 -2.98 14.29
CA SER A 60 6.52 -2.24 15.28
C SER A 60 6.04 -2.48 16.72
N VAL A 61 4.72 -2.61 16.92
CA VAL A 61 4.11 -2.88 18.22
C VAL A 61 4.47 -4.31 18.66
N TRP A 62 4.18 -5.29 17.80
CA TRP A 62 4.45 -6.69 18.14
C TRP A 62 5.93 -6.97 18.38
N ILE A 63 6.83 -6.41 17.56
CA ILE A 63 8.27 -6.57 17.82
C ILE A 63 8.68 -5.90 19.13
N GLY A 64 8.14 -4.72 19.42
CA GLY A 64 8.39 -4.01 20.66
C GLY A 64 7.93 -4.79 21.89
N GLU A 65 6.69 -5.25 21.88
CA GLU A 65 6.09 -5.99 22.99
C GLU A 65 6.75 -7.37 23.21
N TYR A 66 6.88 -8.20 22.14
CA TYR A 66 7.36 -9.58 22.29
C TYR A 66 8.84 -9.69 22.55
N PHE A 67 9.69 -8.80 22.01
CA PHE A 67 11.14 -8.96 22.11
C PHE A 67 11.83 -7.94 23.01
N TYR A 68 11.12 -6.85 23.37
CA TYR A 68 11.70 -5.73 24.11
C TYR A 68 10.87 -5.29 25.31
N ASP A 69 9.72 -5.94 25.60
CA ASP A 69 8.78 -5.57 26.67
C ASP A 69 8.41 -4.08 26.63
N THR A 70 8.20 -3.53 25.42
CA THR A 70 8.03 -2.09 25.24
C THR A 70 7.04 -1.79 24.11
N ASP A 71 5.99 -1.02 24.42
CA ASP A 71 5.15 -0.43 23.38
C ASP A 71 5.84 0.82 22.82
N VAL A 72 6.22 0.74 21.54
CA VAL A 72 6.90 1.85 20.85
C VAL A 72 6.06 3.13 20.76
N ARG A 73 4.74 3.01 20.92
CA ARG A 73 3.80 4.14 20.86
C ARG A 73 3.83 5.01 22.12
N GLU A 74 4.34 4.48 23.21
CA GLU A 74 4.51 5.21 24.49
C GLU A 74 5.84 5.97 24.57
N HIS A 75 6.71 5.79 23.55
CA HIS A 75 8.06 6.34 23.55
C HIS A 75 8.41 7.08 22.27
N GLY A 76 9.40 7.95 22.34
CA GLY A 76 9.95 8.68 21.21
C GLY A 76 8.94 9.63 20.56
N SER A 77 8.56 9.37 19.30
CA SER A 77 7.55 10.18 18.59
C SER A 77 6.11 9.70 18.80
N GLY A 78 5.91 8.59 19.50
CA GLY A 78 4.60 7.97 19.68
C GLY A 78 4.03 7.27 18.44
N ASN A 79 4.81 7.14 17.37
CA ASN A 79 4.35 6.58 16.10
C ASN A 79 4.70 5.09 15.97
N ALA A 80 3.76 4.25 15.52
CA ALA A 80 3.96 2.82 15.32
C ALA A 80 4.61 2.51 13.97
N GLY A 81 5.82 2.98 13.73
CA GLY A 81 6.53 2.75 12.48
C GLY A 81 8.04 2.62 12.64
N ALA A 82 8.72 2.18 11.57
CA ALA A 82 10.15 1.87 11.57
C ALA A 82 11.03 2.99 12.17
N THR A 83 10.80 4.25 11.79
CA THR A 83 11.60 5.39 12.26
C THR A 83 11.55 5.54 13.78
N ASN A 84 10.39 5.37 14.40
CA ASN A 84 10.28 5.41 15.85
C ASN A 84 10.90 4.17 16.50
N THR A 85 10.73 3.00 15.88
CA THR A 85 11.36 1.75 16.32
C THR A 85 12.89 1.87 16.29
N PHE A 86 13.48 2.46 15.26
CA PHE A 86 14.92 2.77 15.23
C PHE A 86 15.35 3.63 16.41
N ARG A 87 14.52 4.60 16.78
CA ARG A 87 14.81 5.56 17.87
C ARG A 87 14.69 4.91 19.24
N VAL A 88 13.67 4.09 19.47
CA VAL A 88 13.33 3.51 20.77
C VAL A 88 14.06 2.19 21.02
N LEU A 89 14.07 1.29 20.04
CA LEU A 89 14.58 -0.09 20.18
C LEU A 89 15.91 -0.32 19.46
N GLY A 90 16.39 0.67 18.69
CA GLY A 90 17.69 0.61 18.02
C GLY A 90 17.64 0.01 16.60
N LYS A 91 18.85 -0.14 16.02
CA LYS A 91 19.00 -0.44 14.59
C LYS A 91 18.40 -1.79 14.19
N LYS A 92 18.62 -2.85 14.97
CA LYS A 92 18.17 -4.21 14.65
C LYS A 92 16.63 -4.27 14.54
N ALA A 93 15.93 -3.83 15.57
CA ALA A 93 14.47 -3.82 15.59
C ALA A 93 13.89 -2.91 14.49
N GLY A 94 14.44 -1.69 14.34
CA GLY A 94 13.99 -0.75 13.32
C GLY A 94 14.15 -1.27 11.90
N THR A 95 15.24 -1.99 11.59
CA THR A 95 15.45 -2.61 10.27
C THR A 95 14.45 -3.73 10.01
N ILE A 96 14.21 -4.59 11.01
CA ILE A 96 13.21 -5.67 10.87
C ILE A 96 11.82 -5.09 10.61
N VAL A 97 11.41 -4.09 11.39
CA VAL A 97 10.12 -3.41 11.18
C VAL A 97 10.03 -2.76 9.80
N LEU A 98 11.09 -2.09 9.35
CA LEU A 98 11.13 -1.49 8.02
C LEU A 98 10.88 -2.53 6.91
N ILE A 99 11.60 -3.65 6.98
CA ILE A 99 11.48 -4.73 6.01
C ILE A 99 10.07 -5.34 6.06
N LEU A 100 9.55 -5.63 7.23
CA LEU A 100 8.20 -6.21 7.38
C LEU A 100 7.11 -5.27 6.88
N ASP A 101 7.22 -3.97 7.14
CA ASP A 101 6.24 -2.97 6.67
C ASP A 101 6.27 -2.79 5.14
N ILE A 102 7.44 -2.94 4.49
CA ILE A 102 7.55 -2.97 3.03
C ILE A 102 6.94 -4.28 2.49
N LEU A 103 7.34 -5.42 3.05
CA LEU A 103 6.94 -6.73 2.57
C LEU A 103 5.43 -6.96 2.68
N LYS A 104 4.79 -6.58 3.80
CA LYS A 104 3.34 -6.80 3.96
C LYS A 104 2.53 -6.10 2.87
N ALA A 105 2.90 -4.87 2.48
CA ALA A 105 2.20 -4.13 1.44
C ALA A 105 2.53 -4.65 0.03
N TRP A 106 3.79 -5.02 -0.20
CA TRP A 106 4.21 -5.66 -1.45
C TRP A 106 3.47 -6.99 -1.65
N VAL A 107 3.40 -7.85 -0.63
CA VAL A 107 2.65 -9.12 -0.65
C VAL A 107 1.16 -8.87 -0.88
N ALA A 108 0.56 -7.88 -0.20
CA ALA A 108 -0.85 -7.56 -0.38
C ALA A 108 -1.16 -7.22 -1.84
N VAL A 109 -0.31 -6.45 -2.53
CA VAL A 109 -0.54 -6.08 -3.93
C VAL A 109 -0.26 -7.25 -4.87
N THR A 110 0.92 -7.89 -4.78
CA THR A 110 1.35 -8.90 -5.74
C THR A 110 0.59 -10.21 -5.60
N THR A 111 0.49 -10.72 -4.37
CA THR A 111 -0.11 -12.03 -4.10
C THR A 111 -1.63 -11.99 -4.30
N LEU A 112 -2.30 -10.95 -3.79
CA LEU A 112 -3.76 -10.89 -3.90
C LEU A 112 -4.22 -10.59 -5.33
N SER A 113 -3.50 -9.78 -6.11
CA SER A 113 -3.83 -9.57 -7.52
C SER A 113 -3.66 -10.86 -8.34
N TYR A 114 -2.65 -11.69 -8.00
CA TYR A 114 -2.44 -12.98 -8.62
C TYR A 114 -3.60 -13.95 -8.31
N PHE A 115 -3.95 -14.14 -7.04
CA PHE A 115 -5.03 -15.04 -6.64
C PHE A 115 -6.43 -14.56 -7.05
N ALA A 116 -6.62 -13.25 -7.22
CA ALA A 116 -7.85 -12.67 -7.74
C ALA A 116 -8.01 -12.84 -9.27
N ASP A 117 -6.99 -13.35 -9.95
CA ASP A 117 -6.91 -13.36 -11.42
C ASP A 117 -7.22 -11.99 -12.03
N ASN A 118 -6.74 -10.93 -11.36
CA ASN A 118 -6.95 -9.55 -11.76
C ASN A 118 -5.64 -8.77 -11.66
N GLN A 119 -4.97 -8.59 -12.79
CA GLN A 119 -3.71 -7.88 -12.90
C GLN A 119 -3.88 -6.41 -13.35
N SER A 120 -5.13 -5.89 -13.39
CA SER A 120 -5.35 -4.49 -13.75
C SER A 120 -4.65 -3.55 -12.76
N ILE A 121 -4.17 -2.43 -13.29
CA ILE A 121 -3.47 -1.42 -12.47
C ILE A 121 -4.41 -0.86 -11.40
N GLU A 122 -5.68 -0.63 -11.74
CA GLU A 122 -6.69 -0.10 -10.84
C GLU A 122 -6.90 -1.02 -9.62
N PHE A 123 -6.94 -2.33 -9.85
CA PHE A 123 -7.08 -3.28 -8.75
C PHE A 123 -5.84 -3.33 -7.86
N LYS A 124 -4.64 -3.32 -8.44
CA LYS A 124 -3.39 -3.24 -7.68
C LYS A 124 -3.28 -1.95 -6.86
N LEU A 125 -3.71 -0.82 -7.43
CA LEU A 125 -3.77 0.47 -6.74
C LEU A 125 -4.76 0.43 -5.57
N ALA A 126 -5.93 -0.19 -5.76
CA ALA A 126 -6.92 -0.35 -4.69
C ALA A 126 -6.39 -1.23 -3.55
N LEU A 127 -5.79 -2.39 -3.85
CA LEU A 127 -5.14 -3.26 -2.86
C LEU A 127 -4.05 -2.50 -2.09
N GLY A 128 -3.20 -1.77 -2.81
CA GLY A 128 -2.11 -0.98 -2.24
C GLY A 128 -2.60 0.13 -1.31
N LEU A 129 -3.59 0.91 -1.76
CA LEU A 129 -4.19 1.97 -0.95
C LEU A 129 -4.77 1.42 0.35
N VAL A 130 -5.54 0.35 0.26
CA VAL A 130 -6.20 -0.26 1.41
C VAL A 130 -5.18 -0.91 2.38
N ALA A 131 -4.10 -1.51 1.86
CA ALA A 131 -3.01 -2.01 2.70
C ALA A 131 -2.28 -0.88 3.45
N VAL A 132 -2.07 0.27 2.81
CA VAL A 132 -1.50 1.47 3.45
C VAL A 132 -2.44 2.03 4.52
N LEU A 133 -3.74 2.11 4.22
CA LEU A 133 -4.75 2.51 5.20
C LEU A 133 -4.77 1.56 6.41
N GLY A 134 -4.63 0.26 6.19
CA GLY A 134 -4.46 -0.73 7.24
C GLY A 134 -3.24 -0.45 8.12
N HIS A 135 -2.10 -0.08 7.54
CA HIS A 135 -0.91 0.30 8.33
C HIS A 135 -1.12 1.60 9.13
N ILE A 136 -1.84 2.59 8.58
CA ILE A 136 -2.10 3.87 9.28
C ILE A 136 -3.14 3.69 10.37
N PHE A 137 -4.19 2.91 10.10
CA PHE A 137 -5.32 2.65 10.97
C PHE A 137 -5.48 1.13 11.25
N PRO A 138 -4.53 0.51 11.97
CA PRO A 138 -4.54 -0.94 12.17
C PRO A 138 -5.61 -1.36 13.19
N ILE A 139 -6.52 -2.25 12.77
CA ILE A 139 -7.59 -2.79 13.63
C ILE A 139 -7.02 -3.53 14.85
N TYR A 140 -5.87 -4.19 14.71
CA TYR A 140 -5.25 -5.00 15.76
C TYR A 140 -4.70 -4.17 16.93
N THR A 141 -4.52 -2.85 16.76
CA THR A 141 -3.93 -1.98 17.78
C THR A 141 -4.75 -0.71 18.03
N GLY A 142 -6.09 -0.83 17.89
CA GLY A 142 -7.02 0.26 18.15
C GLY A 142 -6.85 1.45 17.22
N PHE A 143 -6.56 1.21 15.95
CA PHE A 143 -6.42 2.20 14.88
C PHE A 143 -5.28 3.23 15.10
N ARG A 144 -4.29 2.89 15.94
CA ARG A 144 -3.10 3.73 16.25
C ARG A 144 -1.87 3.15 15.57
N GLY A 145 -1.69 3.45 14.28
CA GLY A 145 -0.65 2.91 13.44
C GLY A 145 0.51 3.86 13.13
N GLY A 146 1.17 3.60 12.00
CA GLY A 146 2.28 4.38 11.47
C GLY A 146 1.84 5.46 10.46
N LYS A 147 2.81 5.98 9.70
CA LYS A 147 2.57 7.00 8.65
C LYS A 147 2.44 6.42 7.25
N GLY A 148 2.62 5.12 7.09
CA GLY A 148 2.47 4.45 5.81
C GLY A 148 3.68 4.48 4.88
N ILE A 149 4.78 5.18 5.20
CA ILE A 149 5.90 5.39 4.25
C ILE A 149 6.53 4.07 3.78
N ALA A 150 6.86 3.16 4.69
CA ALA A 150 7.44 1.87 4.34
C ALA A 150 6.45 1.00 3.55
N SER A 151 5.18 1.01 3.94
CA SER A 151 4.12 0.30 3.21
C SER A 151 3.87 0.91 1.82
N LEU A 152 3.87 2.23 1.69
CA LEU A 152 3.81 2.91 0.38
C LEU A 152 4.97 2.50 -0.52
N LEU A 153 6.18 2.44 0.02
CA LEU A 153 7.33 1.95 -0.74
C LEU A 153 7.10 0.53 -1.24
N GLY A 154 6.56 -0.37 -0.41
CA GLY A 154 6.19 -1.73 -0.81
C GLY A 154 5.17 -1.77 -1.94
N VAL A 155 4.14 -0.91 -1.89
CA VAL A 155 3.14 -0.76 -2.95
C VAL A 155 3.80 -0.28 -4.25
N ILE A 156 4.63 0.76 -4.18
CA ILE A 156 5.28 1.33 -5.38
C ILE A 156 6.25 0.32 -6.00
N ILE A 157 7.00 -0.46 -5.20
CA ILE A 157 7.84 -1.55 -5.69
C ILE A 157 7.02 -2.61 -6.45
N ALA A 158 5.80 -2.93 -5.96
CA ALA A 158 4.93 -3.91 -6.60
C ALA A 158 4.35 -3.43 -7.93
N ILE A 159 4.18 -2.12 -8.13
CA ILE A 159 3.48 -1.54 -9.29
C ILE A 159 4.48 -0.94 -10.28
N GLN A 160 5.45 -0.16 -9.81
CA GLN A 160 6.39 0.61 -10.63
C GLN A 160 7.78 0.62 -9.97
N PRO A 161 8.55 -0.49 -10.04
CA PRO A 161 9.80 -0.67 -9.30
C PRO A 161 10.88 0.36 -9.65
N MET A 162 10.94 0.82 -10.90
CA MET A 162 11.93 1.84 -11.30
C MET A 162 11.61 3.20 -10.69
N ALA A 163 10.35 3.60 -10.62
CA ALA A 163 9.94 4.83 -9.94
C ALA A 163 10.17 4.74 -8.42
N ALA A 164 9.98 3.55 -7.83
CA ALA A 164 10.32 3.28 -6.43
C ALA A 164 11.82 3.48 -6.17
N LEU A 165 12.66 2.97 -7.05
CA LEU A 165 14.14 3.10 -6.95
C LEU A 165 14.57 4.57 -7.01
N LEU A 166 14.04 5.34 -7.96
CA LEU A 166 14.36 6.77 -8.08
C LEU A 166 13.84 7.58 -6.89
N SER A 167 12.62 7.31 -6.43
CA SER A 167 12.06 7.94 -5.22
C SER A 167 12.89 7.61 -3.97
N MET A 168 13.37 6.38 -3.84
CA MET A 168 14.31 5.99 -2.79
C MET A 168 15.64 6.73 -2.90
N GLY A 169 16.17 6.93 -4.12
CA GLY A 169 17.35 7.76 -4.37
C GLY A 169 17.16 9.20 -3.85
N ILE A 170 16.04 9.83 -4.18
CA ILE A 170 15.69 11.17 -3.68
C ILE A 170 15.59 11.18 -2.16
N PHE A 171 14.94 10.17 -1.57
CA PHE A 171 14.88 10.02 -0.11
C PHE A 171 16.27 9.95 0.52
N LEU A 172 17.16 9.11 -0.01
CA LEU A 172 18.52 8.93 0.53
C LEU A 172 19.37 10.20 0.38
N ILE A 173 19.35 10.84 -0.77
CA ILE A 173 20.09 12.11 -1.00
C ILE A 173 19.61 13.19 -0.02
N THR A 174 18.29 13.35 0.09
CA THR A 174 17.70 14.30 1.03
C THR A 174 18.06 13.97 2.48
N LEU A 175 18.06 12.68 2.85
CA LEU A 175 18.42 12.23 4.19
C LEU A 175 19.89 12.51 4.53
N LEU A 176 20.79 12.29 3.59
CA LEU A 176 22.24 12.56 3.77
C LEU A 176 22.50 14.05 4.01
N ILE A 177 21.80 14.92 3.27
CA ILE A 177 21.98 16.37 3.36
C ILE A 177 21.28 16.92 4.60
N SER A 178 20.00 16.65 4.78
CA SER A 178 19.15 17.28 5.80
C SER A 178 19.23 16.59 7.17
N LYS A 179 19.50 15.28 7.18
CA LYS A 179 19.44 14.38 8.35
C LYS A 179 18.02 14.24 8.96
N PHE A 180 16.97 14.69 8.25
CA PHE A 180 15.58 14.56 8.68
C PHE A 180 14.84 13.50 7.85
N VAL A 181 14.46 12.38 8.48
CA VAL A 181 13.68 11.31 7.82
C VAL A 181 12.34 11.84 7.31
N SER A 182 11.67 12.68 8.09
CA SER A 182 10.36 13.25 7.74
C SER A 182 10.43 14.12 6.47
N LEU A 183 11.41 15.01 6.38
CA LEU A 183 11.61 15.85 5.19
C LEU A 183 11.94 14.99 3.96
N SER A 184 12.81 14.00 4.12
CA SER A 184 13.20 13.07 3.05
C SER A 184 12.00 12.28 2.53
N SER A 185 11.14 11.80 3.44
CA SER A 185 9.91 11.08 3.06
C SER A 185 8.94 11.97 2.28
N MET A 186 8.73 13.20 2.74
CA MET A 186 7.83 14.14 2.07
C MET A 186 8.34 14.52 0.68
N LEU A 187 9.64 14.84 0.54
CA LEU A 187 10.23 15.19 -0.76
C LEU A 187 10.19 14.00 -1.73
N ALA A 188 10.52 12.79 -1.29
CA ALA A 188 10.41 11.59 -2.12
C ALA A 188 8.97 11.33 -2.59
N ALA A 189 7.99 11.51 -1.70
CA ALA A 189 6.58 11.33 -2.03
C ALA A 189 6.08 12.41 -3.01
N CYS A 190 6.50 13.66 -2.86
CA CYS A 190 6.15 14.73 -3.79
C CYS A 190 6.86 14.59 -5.15
N ALA A 191 8.05 14.02 -5.18
CA ALA A 191 8.76 13.73 -6.42
C ALA A 191 8.16 12.58 -7.21
N PHE A 192 7.47 11.64 -6.56
CA PHE A 192 6.91 10.45 -7.21
C PHE A 192 5.95 10.78 -8.36
N PRO A 193 4.91 11.63 -8.23
CA PRO A 193 4.06 12.02 -9.36
C PRO A 193 4.84 12.76 -10.46
N ALA A 194 5.82 13.58 -10.10
CA ALA A 194 6.66 14.26 -11.08
C ALA A 194 7.54 13.28 -11.88
N LEU A 195 8.11 12.26 -11.22
CA LEU A 195 8.85 11.20 -11.89
C LEU A 195 7.96 10.43 -12.87
N LEU A 196 6.73 10.07 -12.45
CA LEU A 196 5.80 9.36 -13.32
C LEU A 196 5.46 10.18 -14.56
N TYR A 197 5.11 11.45 -14.40
CA TYR A 197 4.64 12.30 -15.49
C TYR A 197 5.78 12.75 -16.41
N PHE A 198 6.88 13.28 -15.86
CA PHE A 198 7.94 13.91 -16.66
C PHE A 198 9.07 12.98 -17.07
N TYR A 199 9.37 11.94 -16.29
CA TYR A 199 10.49 11.04 -16.57
C TYR A 199 10.06 9.72 -17.20
N PHE A 200 8.95 9.13 -16.70
CA PHE A 200 8.43 7.88 -17.24
C PHE A 200 7.36 8.08 -18.31
N GLU A 201 6.93 9.32 -18.56
CA GLU A 201 5.88 9.66 -19.54
C GLU A 201 4.63 8.79 -19.35
N GLU A 202 4.27 8.53 -18.09
CA GLU A 202 3.19 7.62 -17.72
C GLU A 202 1.85 8.16 -18.24
N THR A 203 1.12 7.33 -18.95
CA THR A 203 -0.18 7.69 -19.57
C THR A 203 -1.37 7.16 -18.78
N ASN A 204 -1.16 6.23 -17.85
CA ASN A 204 -2.24 5.70 -17.03
C ASN A 204 -2.69 6.75 -16.00
N HIS A 205 -3.86 7.33 -16.24
CA HIS A 205 -4.43 8.36 -15.37
C HIS A 205 -4.68 7.88 -13.93
N SER A 206 -5.06 6.59 -13.74
CA SER A 206 -5.29 6.03 -12.41
C SER A 206 -3.99 6.01 -11.58
N LEU A 207 -2.85 5.68 -12.20
CA LEU A 207 -1.56 5.67 -11.54
C LEU A 207 -1.08 7.09 -11.20
N ILE A 208 -1.28 8.06 -12.10
CA ILE A 208 -0.95 9.47 -11.85
C ILE A 208 -1.80 10.02 -10.70
N ILE A 209 -3.12 9.80 -10.73
CA ILE A 209 -4.03 10.24 -9.65
C ILE A 209 -3.62 9.60 -8.31
N PHE A 210 -3.35 8.29 -8.31
CA PHE A 210 -2.86 7.60 -7.13
C PHE A 210 -1.58 8.22 -6.58
N SER A 211 -0.61 8.55 -7.44
CA SER A 211 0.67 9.14 -7.02
C SER A 211 0.49 10.50 -6.34
N VAL A 212 -0.42 11.33 -6.87
CA VAL A 212 -0.80 12.62 -6.25
C VAL A 212 -1.50 12.38 -4.90
N MET A 213 -2.45 11.44 -4.83
CA MET A 213 -3.11 11.06 -3.58
C MET A 213 -2.11 10.59 -2.52
N VAL A 214 -1.09 9.82 -2.92
CA VAL A 214 0.01 9.37 -2.04
C VAL A 214 0.79 10.57 -1.51
N ALA A 215 1.17 11.52 -2.36
CA ALA A 215 1.89 12.72 -1.93
C ALA A 215 1.08 13.53 -0.90
N VAL A 216 -0.21 13.73 -1.16
CA VAL A 216 -1.12 14.42 -0.24
C VAL A 216 -1.25 13.66 1.08
N LEU A 217 -1.43 12.34 1.05
CA LEU A 217 -1.52 11.49 2.24
C LEU A 217 -0.25 11.57 3.08
N VAL A 218 0.91 11.56 2.44
CA VAL A 218 2.20 11.67 3.14
C VAL A 218 2.34 13.04 3.82
N ILE A 219 2.01 14.12 3.15
CA ILE A 219 2.01 15.47 3.77
C ILE A 219 1.06 15.50 4.98
N PHE A 220 -0.15 14.97 4.83
CA PHE A 220 -1.14 14.93 5.90
C PHE A 220 -0.65 14.14 7.12
N THR A 221 -0.09 12.93 6.92
CA THR A 221 0.44 12.09 8.01
C THR A 221 1.69 12.68 8.66
N HIS A 222 2.35 13.66 8.01
CA HIS A 222 3.52 14.36 8.51
C HIS A 222 3.22 15.73 9.16
N LYS A 223 1.95 16.11 9.37
CA LYS A 223 1.58 17.41 9.94
C LYS A 223 2.38 17.77 11.21
N LYS A 224 2.46 16.86 12.18
CA LYS A 224 3.25 17.06 13.41
C LYS A 224 4.77 17.19 13.16
N ASN A 225 5.30 16.59 12.09
CA ASN A 225 6.70 16.73 11.72
C ASN A 225 6.98 18.05 11.04
N ILE A 226 6.06 18.52 10.22
CA ILE A 226 6.12 19.83 9.59
C ILE A 226 6.17 20.91 10.67
N GLU A 227 5.27 20.85 11.66
CA GLU A 227 5.28 21.75 12.81
C GLU A 227 6.62 21.75 13.55
N ARG A 228 7.16 20.54 13.87
CA ARG A 228 8.48 20.42 14.51
C ARG A 228 9.63 20.91 13.64
N LEU A 229 9.55 20.75 12.32
CA LEU A 229 10.56 21.31 11.41
C LEU A 229 10.58 22.83 11.45
N PHE A 230 9.41 23.48 11.41
CA PHE A 230 9.31 24.93 11.54
C PHE A 230 9.82 25.44 12.89
N ASN A 231 9.50 24.72 13.98
CA ASN A 231 9.95 25.06 15.33
C ASN A 231 11.42 24.64 15.62
N LYS A 232 12.13 24.03 14.64
CA LYS A 232 13.50 23.49 14.81
C LYS A 232 13.61 22.39 15.88
N GLU A 233 12.51 21.68 16.15
CA GLU A 233 12.39 20.59 17.15
C GLU A 233 12.44 19.20 16.52
N GLU A 234 12.44 19.09 15.19
CA GLU A 234 12.45 17.80 14.53
C GLU A 234 13.77 17.05 14.79
N SER A 235 13.66 15.76 15.13
CA SER A 235 14.80 14.94 15.48
C SER A 235 15.63 14.56 14.25
N LYS A 236 16.91 14.90 14.27
CA LYS A 236 17.89 14.45 13.27
C LYS A 236 18.27 12.99 13.48
N VAL A 237 18.50 12.26 12.38
CA VAL A 237 19.11 10.92 12.46
C VAL A 237 20.56 11.06 12.88
N THR A 238 20.87 10.50 14.03
CA THR A 238 22.25 10.34 14.48
C THR A 238 22.72 8.96 14.06
N ILE A 239 23.49 8.87 12.98
CA ILE A 239 24.02 7.60 12.42
C ILE A 239 24.91 6.86 13.45
N LEU A 240 25.30 7.51 14.54
CA LEU A 240 26.31 7.05 15.49
C LEU A 240 25.91 7.09 16.98
N LYS A 241 24.63 7.02 17.38
CA LYS A 241 24.35 6.80 18.81
C LYS A 241 24.36 5.32 19.15
N LYS A 242 25.27 4.99 20.08
CA LYS A 242 25.44 3.67 20.71
C LYS A 242 24.11 3.07 21.14
N THR A 243 23.92 1.80 20.80
CA THR A 243 22.89 0.90 21.30
C THR A 243 22.67 1.08 22.80
N PHE A 244 21.42 1.25 23.22
CA PHE A 244 21.01 1.21 24.62
C PHE A 244 21.55 -0.09 25.25
N SER A 245 22.51 0.03 26.14
CA SER A 245 23.16 -1.11 26.78
C SER A 245 22.16 -1.75 27.76
N ARG A 246 21.91 -3.05 27.58
CA ARG A 246 21.12 -3.91 28.49
C ARG A 246 21.62 -3.94 29.95
N LYS A 247 22.70 -3.17 30.27
CA LYS A 247 23.35 -3.16 31.58
C LYS A 247 22.69 -2.25 32.63
N GLU A 248 21.87 -1.29 32.26
CA GLU A 248 21.30 -0.37 33.27
C GLU A 248 20.04 -0.88 34.00
N LYS A 249 19.43 -2.01 33.54
CA LYS A 249 18.25 -2.58 34.21
C LYS A 249 18.59 -3.46 35.44
N LYS A 250 19.88 -3.84 35.64
CA LYS A 250 20.31 -4.66 36.78
C LYS A 250 20.75 -3.84 38.02
N SER A 251 20.94 -2.52 37.91
CA SER A 251 21.41 -1.70 39.04
C SER A 251 20.28 -0.99 39.82
N LYS A 252 19.01 -1.19 39.47
CA LYS A 252 17.87 -0.60 40.19
C LYS A 252 17.00 -1.62 40.93
N ILE A 253 17.45 -2.88 41.04
CA ILE A 253 16.79 -3.95 41.81
C ILE A 253 17.78 -4.54 42.82
N ASN A 254 18.53 -3.68 43.50
CA ASN A 254 19.23 -3.97 44.76
C ASN A 254 19.07 -2.77 45.69
#